data_608f564f650a65eb8e6039ba2a5e2d1c
#
_entry.id   608f564f650a65eb8e6039ba2a5e2d1c
#
_cell.length_a   1.000
_cell.length_b   1.000
_cell.length_c   1.000
_cell.angle_alpha   90.00
_cell.angle_beta   90.00
_cell.angle_gamma   90.00
#
_symmetry.space_group_name_H-M   'P 1'
#
loop_
_entity.id
_entity.type
_entity.pdbx_description
1 polymer ?
#
loop_
_entity_poly.entity_id
_entity_poly.type
_entity_poly.pdbx_seq_one_letter_code
_entity_poly.pdbx_strand_id
1 'polypeptide(L)'
;MLQADFVRAFVNKCAQFGLSVGLETCGNFKWEHVHDFISDFDFIYFDIKCLDEELSTKYTGQSNRTILRNLEKLAATAGTSKLIISIALIPGITATEENISSLIELCKKLGITSVRLLPYHTLGKGKYVELGRKYLMDDGLKITDEEVREIQKRLESNSIHCIIEGF
;
A
#
# COMPACT_ATOMS: atom_id res chain seq x y z
N MET A 1 -9.09 8.74 4.55
CA MET A 1 -8.99 10.22 4.42
C MET A 1 -10.14 10.83 5.21
N LEU A 2 -9.82 11.47 6.35
CA LEU A 2 -10.84 11.95 7.30
C LEU A 2 -11.20 13.44 7.10
N GLN A 3 -10.30 14.22 6.47
CA GLN A 3 -10.44 15.66 6.26
C GLN A 3 -10.38 15.97 4.75
N ALA A 4 -11.34 15.45 3.99
CA ALA A 4 -11.33 15.53 2.53
C ALA A 4 -11.31 16.96 2.00
N ASP A 5 -12.10 17.87 2.60
CA ASP A 5 -12.17 19.28 2.17
C ASP A 5 -10.83 20.01 2.40
N PHE A 6 -10.16 19.74 3.53
CA PHE A 6 -8.82 20.27 3.78
C PHE A 6 -7.82 19.75 2.74
N VAL A 7 -7.83 18.45 2.48
CA VAL A 7 -6.89 17.83 1.52
C VAL A 7 -7.12 18.40 0.11
N ARG A 8 -8.37 18.56 -0.32
CA ARG A 8 -8.74 19.20 -1.58
C ARG A 8 -8.18 20.61 -1.68
N ALA A 9 -8.42 21.43 -0.65
CA ALA A 9 -7.93 22.82 -0.61
C ALA A 9 -6.38 22.87 -0.64
N PHE A 10 -5.73 21.95 0.08
CA PHE A 10 -4.27 21.81 0.12
C PHE A 10 -3.70 21.45 -1.25
N VAL A 11 -4.22 20.41 -1.92
CA VAL A 11 -3.76 19.99 -3.25
C VAL A 11 -3.92 21.12 -4.26
N ASN A 12 -5.11 21.75 -4.30
CA ASN A 12 -5.36 22.91 -5.17
C ASN A 12 -4.37 24.05 -4.91
N LYS A 13 -4.03 24.29 -3.64
CA LYS A 13 -3.07 25.34 -3.29
C LYS A 13 -1.65 24.99 -3.76
N CYS A 14 -1.23 23.74 -3.56
CA CYS A 14 0.07 23.27 -4.07
C CYS A 14 0.16 23.42 -5.59
N ALA A 15 -0.86 23.05 -6.32
CA ALA A 15 -0.91 23.19 -7.79
C ALA A 15 -0.75 24.64 -8.23
N GLN A 16 -1.33 25.64 -7.52
CA GLN A 16 -1.15 27.06 -7.80
C GLN A 16 0.30 27.53 -7.66
N PHE A 17 1.10 26.84 -6.85
CA PHE A 17 2.52 27.13 -6.66
C PHE A 17 3.45 26.20 -7.48
N GLY A 18 2.91 25.37 -8.36
CA GLY A 18 3.69 24.42 -9.16
C GLY A 18 4.37 23.33 -8.33
N LEU A 19 3.81 22.97 -7.16
CA LEU A 19 4.34 21.94 -6.28
C LEU A 19 3.68 20.60 -6.60
N SER A 20 4.49 19.56 -6.75
CA SER A 20 4.01 18.18 -6.85
C SER A 20 3.50 17.67 -5.52
N VAL A 21 2.40 16.93 -5.54
CA VAL A 21 1.78 16.36 -4.33
C VAL A 21 1.57 14.87 -4.51
N GLY A 22 2.18 14.07 -3.64
CA GLY A 22 1.94 12.64 -3.54
C GLY A 22 0.92 12.31 -2.45
N LEU A 23 0.18 11.24 -2.65
CA LEU A 23 -0.71 10.66 -1.64
C LEU A 23 -0.16 9.30 -1.18
N GLU A 24 -0.08 9.09 0.12
CA GLU A 24 0.08 7.76 0.70
C GLU A 24 -1.18 7.39 1.47
N THR A 25 -1.79 6.25 1.13
CA THR A 25 -3.08 5.84 1.68
C THR A 25 -3.25 4.32 1.68
N CYS A 26 -3.97 3.80 2.68
CA CYS A 26 -4.45 2.41 2.65
C CYS A 26 -5.79 2.25 1.89
N GLY A 27 -6.35 3.32 1.32
CA GLY A 27 -7.60 3.25 0.56
C GLY A 27 -8.88 3.06 1.38
N ASN A 28 -8.81 3.02 2.71
CA ASN A 28 -9.99 2.85 3.55
C ASN A 28 -10.70 4.19 3.81
N PHE A 29 -11.37 4.70 2.80
CA PHE A 29 -12.15 5.94 2.85
C PHE A 29 -13.45 5.82 2.05
N LYS A 30 -14.37 6.76 2.28
CA LYS A 30 -15.58 6.89 1.46
C LYS A 30 -15.21 7.52 0.12
N TRP A 31 -15.42 6.78 -0.97
CA TRP A 31 -15.08 7.22 -2.33
C TRP A 31 -15.73 8.55 -2.69
N GLU A 32 -16.97 8.74 -2.27
CA GLU A 32 -17.78 9.93 -2.55
C GLU A 32 -17.15 11.23 -2.02
N HIS A 33 -16.24 11.13 -1.04
CA HIS A 33 -15.57 12.30 -0.46
C HIS A 33 -14.30 12.72 -1.20
N VAL A 34 -13.78 11.86 -2.11
CA VAL A 34 -12.45 12.07 -2.70
C VAL A 34 -12.41 11.97 -4.21
N HIS A 35 -13.43 11.39 -4.83
CA HIS A 35 -13.43 11.00 -6.25
C HIS A 35 -13.20 12.16 -7.21
N ASP A 36 -13.56 13.36 -6.84
CA ASP A 36 -13.50 14.55 -7.67
C ASP A 36 -12.14 15.28 -7.64
N PHE A 37 -11.25 14.92 -6.70
CA PHE A 37 -9.90 15.49 -6.63
C PHE A 37 -8.77 14.43 -6.52
N ILE A 38 -9.13 13.15 -6.49
CA ILE A 38 -8.13 12.08 -6.32
C ILE A 38 -7.14 12.01 -7.50
N SER A 39 -7.55 12.47 -8.69
CA SER A 39 -6.70 12.56 -9.88
C SER A 39 -5.71 13.72 -9.86
N ASP A 40 -5.87 14.66 -8.93
CA ASP A 40 -5.02 15.86 -8.82
C ASP A 40 -3.67 15.55 -8.15
N PHE A 41 -3.53 14.36 -7.55
CA PHE A 41 -2.24 13.90 -7.06
C PHE A 41 -1.33 13.49 -8.23
N ASP A 42 -0.04 13.80 -8.11
CA ASP A 42 0.97 13.46 -9.12
C ASP A 42 1.34 11.97 -9.07
N PHE A 43 1.37 11.39 -7.86
CA PHE A 43 1.56 9.96 -7.64
C PHE A 43 0.83 9.50 -6.36
N ILE A 44 0.50 8.21 -6.31
CA ILE A 44 -0.26 7.63 -5.20
C ILE A 44 0.39 6.32 -4.78
N TYR A 45 0.94 6.29 -3.56
CA TYR A 45 1.31 5.07 -2.87
C TYR A 45 0.07 4.47 -2.22
N PHE A 46 -0.36 3.33 -2.73
CA PHE A 46 -1.53 2.63 -2.23
C PHE A 46 -1.11 1.41 -1.41
N ASP A 47 -1.28 1.51 -0.10
CA ASP A 47 -0.75 0.56 0.87
C ASP A 47 -1.72 -0.60 1.11
N ILE A 48 -1.41 -1.77 0.55
CA ILE A 48 -2.14 -3.01 0.77
C ILE A 48 -1.44 -3.80 1.86
N LYS A 49 -2.16 -4.08 2.97
CA LYS A 49 -1.59 -4.85 4.08
C LYS A 49 -1.67 -6.35 3.84
N CYS A 50 -2.79 -6.84 3.30
CA CYS A 50 -2.99 -8.24 2.95
C CYS A 50 -4.07 -8.35 1.88
N LEU A 51 -3.92 -9.27 0.93
CA LEU A 51 -4.92 -9.50 -0.13
C LEU A 51 -6.00 -10.48 0.32
N ASP A 52 -5.66 -11.43 1.16
CA ASP A 52 -6.64 -12.32 1.81
C ASP A 52 -7.48 -11.55 2.83
N GLU A 53 -8.81 -11.70 2.77
CA GLU A 53 -9.75 -10.97 3.63
C GLU A 53 -9.70 -11.41 5.09
N GLU A 54 -9.54 -12.70 5.33
CA GLU A 54 -9.50 -13.25 6.69
C GLU A 54 -8.22 -12.82 7.40
N LEU A 55 -7.07 -12.91 6.71
CA LEU A 55 -5.80 -12.42 7.22
C LEU A 55 -5.82 -10.90 7.40
N SER A 56 -6.43 -10.15 6.48
CA SER A 56 -6.61 -8.70 6.64
C SER A 56 -7.40 -8.39 7.92
N THR A 57 -8.52 -9.05 8.12
CA THR A 57 -9.36 -8.87 9.32
C THR A 57 -8.62 -9.26 10.59
N LYS A 58 -7.88 -10.37 10.56
CA LYS A 58 -7.09 -10.87 11.69
C LYS A 58 -6.01 -9.90 12.14
N TYR A 59 -5.24 -9.33 11.19
CA TYR A 59 -4.05 -8.52 11.50
C TYR A 59 -4.31 -7.02 11.54
N THR A 60 -5.34 -6.52 10.85
CA THR A 60 -5.68 -5.09 10.81
C THR A 60 -6.97 -4.73 11.53
N GLY A 61 -7.77 -5.73 11.91
CA GLY A 61 -9.09 -5.55 12.50
C GLY A 61 -10.18 -5.15 11.49
N GLN A 62 -9.88 -5.15 10.18
CA GLN A 62 -10.82 -4.71 9.15
C GLN A 62 -10.72 -5.55 7.87
N SER A 63 -11.88 -5.76 7.22
CA SER A 63 -11.94 -6.33 5.88
C SER A 63 -11.25 -5.42 4.85
N ASN A 64 -10.58 -6.02 3.89
CA ASN A 64 -9.94 -5.31 2.77
C ASN A 64 -10.90 -5.00 1.59
N ARG A 65 -12.18 -5.38 1.66
CA ARG A 65 -13.15 -5.20 0.56
C ARG A 65 -13.27 -3.75 0.10
N THR A 66 -13.39 -2.82 1.05
CA THR A 66 -13.46 -1.38 0.72
C THR A 66 -12.16 -0.89 0.11
N ILE A 67 -11.02 -1.36 0.62
CA ILE A 67 -9.68 -1.03 0.15
C ILE A 67 -9.52 -1.45 -1.32
N LEU A 68 -9.79 -2.72 -1.63
CA LEU A 68 -9.65 -3.26 -2.98
C LEU A 68 -10.62 -2.62 -3.98
N ARG A 69 -11.88 -2.38 -3.56
CA ARG A 69 -12.86 -1.65 -4.39
C ARG A 69 -12.41 -0.22 -4.70
N ASN A 70 -11.84 0.47 -3.71
CA ASN A 70 -11.32 1.82 -3.92
C ASN A 70 -10.08 1.81 -4.81
N LEU A 71 -9.23 0.79 -4.74
CA LEU A 71 -8.11 0.63 -5.68
C LEU A 71 -8.60 0.45 -7.12
N GLU A 72 -9.61 -0.40 -7.36
CA GLU A 72 -10.22 -0.58 -8.68
C GLU A 72 -10.75 0.74 -9.24
N LYS A 73 -11.51 1.49 -8.43
CA LYS A 73 -12.02 2.81 -8.82
C LYS A 73 -10.89 3.80 -9.10
N LEU A 74 -9.85 3.78 -8.28
CA LEU A 74 -8.70 4.66 -8.41
C LEU A 74 -7.93 4.39 -9.71
N ALA A 75 -7.69 3.12 -10.03
CA ALA A 75 -7.04 2.71 -11.28
C ALA A 75 -7.81 3.21 -12.51
N ALA A 76 -9.14 3.15 -12.45
CA ALA A 76 -10.02 3.63 -13.52
C ALA A 76 -10.08 5.17 -13.63
N THR A 77 -9.90 5.90 -12.52
CA THR A 77 -10.09 7.36 -12.45
C THR A 77 -8.79 8.15 -12.61
N ALA A 78 -7.76 7.83 -11.81
CA ALA A 78 -6.50 8.57 -11.79
C ALA A 78 -5.48 8.06 -12.83
N GLY A 79 -5.72 6.88 -13.37
CA GLY A 79 -4.78 6.19 -14.26
C GLY A 79 -3.72 5.39 -13.49
N THR A 80 -3.35 4.25 -14.06
CA THR A 80 -2.44 3.30 -13.41
C THR A 80 -0.98 3.75 -13.37
N SER A 81 -0.58 4.67 -14.24
CA SER A 81 0.77 5.23 -14.26
C SER A 81 1.13 6.06 -13.02
N LYS A 82 0.12 6.56 -12.30
CA LYS A 82 0.30 7.29 -11.03
C LYS A 82 0.27 6.38 -9.81
N LEU A 83 -0.10 5.11 -9.98
CA LEU A 83 -0.31 4.18 -8.87
C LEU A 83 0.92 3.32 -8.63
N ILE A 84 1.33 3.28 -7.36
CA ILE A 84 2.37 2.39 -6.87
C ILE A 84 1.76 1.62 -5.69
N ILE A 85 1.61 0.31 -5.83
CA ILE A 85 1.15 -0.50 -4.69
C ILE A 85 2.30 -0.65 -3.69
N SER A 86 2.08 -0.31 -2.44
CA SER A 86 3.01 -0.58 -1.35
C SER A 86 2.57 -1.80 -0.56
N ILE A 87 3.50 -2.69 -0.27
CA ILE A 87 3.24 -3.88 0.55
C ILE A 87 4.37 -4.10 1.56
N ALA A 88 4.00 -4.26 2.84
CA ALA A 88 4.94 -4.68 3.87
C ALA A 88 5.18 -6.18 3.76
N LEU A 89 6.45 -6.60 3.68
CA LEU A 89 6.84 -8.00 3.58
C LEU A 89 7.05 -8.59 4.97
N ILE A 90 5.99 -9.15 5.54
CA ILE A 90 6.01 -9.79 6.85
C ILE A 90 6.07 -11.30 6.65
N PRO A 91 7.16 -11.99 7.08
CA PRO A 91 7.30 -13.44 6.92
C PRO A 91 6.12 -14.22 7.49
N GLY A 92 5.60 -15.19 6.74
CA GLY A 92 4.46 -16.02 7.13
C GLY A 92 3.10 -15.33 7.14
N ILE A 93 3.04 -14.03 6.79
CA ILE A 93 1.77 -13.26 6.76
C ILE A 93 1.55 -12.65 5.37
N THR A 94 2.43 -11.77 4.92
CA THR A 94 2.30 -11.06 3.64
C THR A 94 3.39 -11.43 2.65
N ALA A 95 4.57 -11.85 3.12
CA ALA A 95 5.64 -12.38 2.31
C ALA A 95 5.45 -13.91 2.07
N THR A 96 4.26 -14.30 1.63
CA THR A 96 3.93 -15.69 1.29
C THR A 96 3.72 -15.83 -0.21
N GLU A 97 3.92 -17.05 -0.71
CA GLU A 97 3.75 -17.40 -2.11
C GLU A 97 2.35 -17.02 -2.61
N GLU A 98 1.32 -17.33 -1.82
CA GLU A 98 -0.08 -17.07 -2.15
C GLU A 98 -0.37 -15.57 -2.23
N ASN A 99 0.11 -14.79 -1.25
CA ASN A 99 -0.13 -13.35 -1.22
C ASN A 99 0.60 -12.62 -2.35
N ILE A 100 1.82 -13.03 -2.68
CA ILE A 100 2.58 -12.45 -3.80
C ILE A 100 1.96 -12.85 -5.14
N SER A 101 1.47 -14.08 -5.30
CA SER A 101 0.72 -14.50 -6.50
C SER A 101 -0.53 -13.64 -6.68
N SER A 102 -1.32 -13.47 -5.62
CA SER A 102 -2.54 -12.65 -5.64
C SER A 102 -2.24 -11.17 -5.95
N LEU A 103 -1.10 -10.65 -5.46
CA LEU A 103 -0.63 -9.30 -5.79
C LEU A 103 -0.32 -9.16 -7.29
N ILE A 104 0.38 -10.12 -7.87
CA ILE A 104 0.70 -10.14 -9.30
C ILE A 104 -0.58 -10.18 -10.14
N GLU A 105 -1.52 -11.04 -9.79
CA GLU A 105 -2.82 -11.14 -10.47
C GLU A 105 -3.61 -9.84 -10.39
N LEU A 106 -3.65 -9.20 -9.21
CA LEU A 106 -4.30 -7.91 -9.02
C LEU A 106 -3.65 -6.82 -9.88
N CYS A 107 -2.33 -6.75 -9.88
CA CYS A 107 -1.58 -5.80 -10.72
C CYS A 107 -1.91 -5.99 -12.20
N LYS A 108 -1.88 -7.22 -12.70
CA LYS A 108 -2.23 -7.55 -14.08
C LYS A 108 -3.67 -7.20 -14.41
N LYS A 109 -4.62 -7.57 -13.54
CA LYS A 109 -6.05 -7.26 -13.70
C LYS A 109 -6.30 -5.76 -13.85
N LEU A 110 -5.61 -4.94 -13.06
CA LEU A 110 -5.81 -3.50 -13.02
C LEU A 110 -4.88 -2.71 -13.95
N GLY A 111 -3.88 -3.36 -14.55
CA GLY A 111 -2.86 -2.70 -15.38
C GLY A 111 -1.88 -1.85 -14.55
N ILE A 112 -1.66 -2.18 -13.28
CA ILE A 112 -0.70 -1.50 -12.41
C ILE A 112 0.67 -2.15 -12.61
N THR A 113 1.69 -1.33 -12.90
CA THR A 113 3.03 -1.79 -13.27
C THR A 113 4.10 -1.46 -12.25
N SER A 114 3.75 -0.89 -11.11
CA SER A 114 4.72 -0.49 -10.09
C SER A 114 4.32 -0.97 -8.71
N VAL A 115 5.26 -1.62 -8.01
CA VAL A 115 5.10 -2.11 -6.64
C VAL A 115 6.29 -1.66 -5.79
N ARG A 116 6.02 -1.18 -4.58
CA ARG A 116 7.00 -0.84 -3.56
C ARG A 116 6.98 -1.93 -2.48
N LEU A 117 8.08 -2.61 -2.30
CA LEU A 117 8.28 -3.59 -1.24
C LEU A 117 8.87 -2.91 -0.01
N LEU A 118 8.26 -3.15 1.13
CA LEU A 118 8.68 -2.62 2.43
C LEU A 118 9.09 -3.81 3.31
N PRO A 119 10.38 -4.17 3.38
CA PRO A 119 10.85 -5.23 4.24
C PRO A 119 10.46 -5.00 5.69
N TYR A 120 10.03 -6.06 6.38
CA TYR A 120 9.63 -5.98 7.77
C TYR A 120 10.78 -5.52 8.67
N HIS A 121 10.49 -4.57 9.55
CA HIS A 121 11.40 -4.09 10.58
C HIS A 121 10.65 -3.81 11.91
N THR A 122 11.38 -3.81 13.02
CA THR A 122 10.81 -3.65 14.37
C THR A 122 10.83 -2.21 14.89
N LEU A 123 11.15 -1.20 14.05
CA LEU A 123 11.26 0.21 14.46
C LEU A 123 9.98 0.76 15.11
N GLY A 124 8.80 0.24 14.72
CA GLY A 124 7.52 0.61 15.32
C GLY A 124 7.29 0.09 16.73
N LYS A 125 8.10 -0.86 17.24
CA LYS A 125 7.89 -1.53 18.52
C LYS A 125 7.86 -0.56 19.71
N GLY A 126 8.73 0.46 19.69
CA GLY A 126 8.76 1.49 20.74
C GLY A 126 7.43 2.22 20.92
N LYS A 127 6.71 2.47 19.83
CA LYS A 127 5.38 3.12 19.88
C LYS A 127 4.34 2.29 20.62
N TYR A 128 4.42 0.97 20.56
CA TYR A 128 3.52 0.09 21.32
C TYR A 128 3.73 0.23 22.82
N VAL A 129 4.99 0.33 23.25
CA VAL A 129 5.33 0.56 24.66
C VAL A 129 4.78 1.90 25.14
N GLU A 130 5.00 2.97 24.37
CA GLU A 130 4.49 4.32 24.68
C GLU A 130 2.96 4.38 24.76
N LEU A 131 2.26 3.57 23.94
CA LEU A 131 0.81 3.47 23.93
C LEU A 131 0.26 2.48 24.97
N GLY A 132 1.11 1.85 25.80
CA GLY A 132 0.72 0.81 26.76
C GLY A 132 0.14 -0.44 26.08
N ARG A 133 0.50 -0.73 24.82
CA ARG A 133 0.01 -1.85 24.03
C ARG A 133 1.07 -2.95 23.93
N LYS A 134 0.62 -4.20 23.95
CA LYS A 134 1.50 -5.34 23.70
C LYS A 134 1.80 -5.44 22.20
N TYR A 135 3.09 -5.57 21.86
CA TYR A 135 3.51 -5.93 20.51
C TYR A 135 3.27 -7.42 20.30
N LEU A 136 2.50 -7.80 19.29
CA LEU A 136 2.02 -9.17 19.10
C LEU A 136 2.85 -9.98 18.09
N MET A 137 3.79 -9.33 17.39
CA MET A 137 4.66 -10.03 16.44
C MET A 137 5.83 -10.66 17.18
N ASP A 138 6.31 -11.79 16.65
CA ASP A 138 7.50 -12.46 17.18
C ASP A 138 8.74 -11.54 17.07
N ASP A 139 9.50 -11.44 18.16
CA ASP A 139 10.72 -10.62 18.22
C ASP A 139 11.84 -11.14 17.30
N GLY A 140 11.83 -12.43 16.98
CA GLY A 140 12.76 -13.07 16.04
C GLY A 140 12.38 -12.95 14.58
N LEU A 141 11.20 -12.39 14.28
CA LEU A 141 10.70 -12.30 12.91
C LEU A 141 11.58 -11.38 12.07
N LYS A 142 12.16 -11.91 11.02
CA LYS A 142 13.01 -11.18 10.07
C LYS A 142 12.76 -11.71 8.66
N ILE A 143 12.79 -10.82 7.71
CA ILE A 143 12.90 -11.16 6.29
C ILE A 143 14.37 -10.96 5.86
N THR A 144 14.90 -11.88 5.10
CA THR A 144 16.27 -11.77 4.57
C THR A 144 16.29 -10.99 3.26
N ASP A 145 17.44 -10.40 2.94
CA ASP A 145 17.65 -9.72 1.66
C ASP A 145 17.45 -10.67 0.47
N GLU A 146 17.76 -11.95 0.66
CA GLU A 146 17.58 -12.98 -0.37
C GLU A 146 16.09 -13.23 -0.66
N GLU A 147 15.27 -13.42 0.38
CA GLU A 147 13.81 -13.54 0.24
C GLU A 147 13.19 -12.31 -0.44
N VAL A 148 13.62 -11.10 -0.05
CA VAL A 148 13.14 -9.86 -0.68
C VAL A 148 13.50 -9.81 -2.16
N ARG A 149 14.75 -10.19 -2.52
CA ARG A 149 15.21 -10.23 -3.92
C ARG A 149 14.51 -11.30 -4.75
N GLU A 150 14.13 -12.41 -4.17
CA GLU A 150 13.34 -13.45 -4.85
C GLU A 150 11.94 -12.92 -5.18
N ILE A 151 11.29 -12.25 -4.23
CA ILE A 151 10.01 -11.60 -4.47
C ILE A 151 10.12 -10.52 -5.55
N GLN A 152 11.19 -9.69 -5.49
CA GLN A 152 11.46 -8.68 -6.51
C GLN A 152 11.58 -9.30 -7.89
N LYS A 153 12.45 -10.30 -8.07
CA LYS A 153 12.64 -11.00 -9.36
C LYS A 153 11.34 -11.57 -9.91
N ARG A 154 10.51 -12.08 -9.03
CA ARG A 154 9.21 -12.63 -9.40
C ARG A 154 8.24 -11.56 -9.89
N LEU A 155 8.18 -10.39 -9.25
CA LEU A 155 7.40 -9.25 -9.74
C LEU A 155 7.93 -8.76 -11.09
N GLU A 156 9.23 -8.59 -11.23
CA GLU A 156 9.88 -8.11 -12.44
C GLU A 156 9.71 -9.08 -13.63
N SER A 157 9.74 -10.39 -13.37
CA SER A 157 9.44 -11.41 -14.40
C SER A 157 7.99 -11.35 -14.90
N ASN A 158 7.10 -10.70 -14.16
CA ASN A 158 5.72 -10.43 -14.53
C ASN A 158 5.49 -8.99 -15.07
N SER A 159 6.59 -8.30 -15.48
CA SER A 159 6.56 -6.92 -15.99
C SER A 159 6.05 -5.88 -14.98
N ILE A 160 6.26 -6.14 -13.69
CA ILE A 160 5.94 -5.22 -12.61
C ILE A 160 7.26 -4.64 -12.09
N HIS A 161 7.46 -3.33 -12.28
CA HIS A 161 8.62 -2.61 -11.74
C HIS A 161 8.58 -2.64 -10.22
N CYS A 162 9.70 -3.00 -9.60
CA CYS A 162 9.78 -3.20 -8.17
C CYS A 162 10.77 -2.23 -7.51
N ILE A 163 10.28 -1.46 -6.54
CA ILE A 163 11.07 -0.56 -5.69
C ILE A 163 11.19 -1.21 -4.32
N ILE A 164 12.40 -1.29 -3.77
CA ILE A 164 12.63 -1.76 -2.40
C ILE A 164 12.98 -0.54 -1.56
N GLU A 165 12.23 -0.29 -0.50
CA GLU A 165 12.48 0.80 0.45
C GLU A 165 12.50 0.26 1.88
N GLY A 166 13.30 0.90 2.75
CA GLY A 166 13.28 0.61 4.18
C GLY A 166 14.47 -0.21 4.71
N PHE A 167 15.62 -0.17 4.01
CA PHE A 167 16.89 -0.63 4.56
C PHE A 167 17.66 0.48 5.25
#